data_53ffbd5bb60239ed1cf75918f9821982
#
_entry.id   53ffbd5bb60239ed1cf75918f9821982
#
_cell.length_a   1.000
_cell.length_b   1.000
_cell.length_c   1.000
_cell.angle_alpha   90.00
_cell.angle_beta   90.00
_cell.angle_gamma   90.00
#
_symmetry.space_group_name_H-M   'P 1'
#
loop_
_entity.id
_entity.type
_entity.pdbx_description
1 polymer ?
#
loop_
_entity_poly.entity_id
_entity_poly.type
_entity_poly.pdbx_seq_one_letter_code
_entity_poly.pdbx_strand_id
1 'polypeptide(L)'
;QRLNTRVVGYSANSKNANVDRKNLLQYITPADLKSFGLIPEIIGRLPILTYLEPLDRDALLKILTEPKNSIIKQYEKWFEIDGVEITFDKDVYEYIVDKAIEFKLGARGLRSIVEAIMIDAMFNIPSEDKKQLHVTREYAENKFEKTNTHHLRIA
;
A
#
# COMPACT_ATOMS: atom_id res chain seq x y z
N GLN A 1 10.02 23.87 1.43
CA GLN A 1 10.48 25.20 1.83
C GLN A 1 9.67 26.32 1.15
N ARG A 2 9.48 26.31 -0.18
CA ARG A 2 8.75 27.34 -0.94
C ARG A 2 7.32 27.60 -0.45
N LEU A 3 6.57 26.57 -0.11
CA LEU A 3 5.18 26.66 0.40
C LEU A 3 5.10 26.90 1.91
N ASN A 4 6.23 26.84 2.62
CA ASN A 4 6.30 26.97 4.08
C ASN A 4 7.03 28.25 4.50
N THR A 5 7.14 29.26 3.65
CA THR A 5 7.70 30.57 4.00
C THR A 5 6.84 31.22 5.07
N ARG A 6 7.39 31.39 6.27
CA ARG A 6 6.81 32.26 7.32
C ARG A 6 6.82 33.69 6.78
N VAL A 7 5.67 34.14 6.38
CA VAL A 7 5.50 35.57 6.04
C VAL A 7 5.52 36.34 7.35
N VAL A 8 6.60 37.12 7.57
CA VAL A 8 6.72 38.04 8.70
C VAL A 8 6.07 39.38 8.27
N GLY A 9 4.86 39.65 8.75
CA GLY A 9 4.17 40.93 8.46
C GLY A 9 2.67 40.88 8.74
N TYR A 10 2.06 42.03 8.90
CA TYR A 10 0.63 42.22 9.24
C TYR A 10 -0.37 41.70 8.17
N SER A 11 0.10 41.31 6.98
CA SER A 11 -0.72 40.78 5.86
C SER A 11 -0.65 39.24 5.74
N ALA A 12 -0.15 38.55 6.75
CA ALA A 12 0.18 37.11 6.66
C ALA A 12 -1.02 36.16 6.51
N ASN A 13 -2.24 36.63 6.70
CA ASN A 13 -3.40 35.74 6.86
C ASN A 13 -4.16 35.37 5.57
N SER A 14 -3.87 35.95 4.41
CA SER A 14 -4.75 35.73 3.25
C SER A 14 -4.21 34.84 2.12
N LYS A 15 -2.91 34.58 2.07
CA LYS A 15 -2.33 33.80 0.94
C LYS A 15 -1.99 32.32 1.25
N ASN A 16 -1.92 31.93 2.52
CA ASN A 16 -1.58 30.54 2.90
C ASN A 16 -2.80 29.68 3.30
N ALA A 17 -4.02 30.22 3.21
CA ALA A 17 -5.22 29.53 3.67
C ALA A 17 -5.66 28.33 2.79
N ASN A 18 -5.14 28.21 1.56
CA ASN A 18 -5.62 27.23 0.58
C ASN A 18 -4.58 26.18 0.14
N VAL A 19 -3.46 26.05 0.86
CA VAL A 19 -2.50 24.98 0.52
C VAL A 19 -2.88 23.70 1.24
N ASP A 20 -3.28 22.68 0.49
CA ASP A 20 -3.53 21.35 1.04
C ASP A 20 -2.19 20.73 1.46
N ARG A 21 -1.96 20.71 2.78
CA ARG A 21 -0.74 20.16 3.38
C ARG A 21 -0.66 18.64 3.28
N LYS A 22 -1.78 17.97 3.02
CA LYS A 22 -1.80 16.50 2.85
C LYS A 22 -1.31 16.09 1.48
N ASN A 23 -1.51 16.95 0.46
CA ASN A 23 -1.06 16.67 -0.90
C ASN A 23 -0.22 17.81 -1.48
N LEU A 24 0.99 17.99 -0.94
CA LEU A 24 1.91 19.06 -1.38
C LEU A 24 2.43 18.85 -2.82
N LEU A 25 2.38 17.62 -3.32
CA LEU A 25 2.88 17.29 -4.66
C LEU A 25 2.06 17.93 -5.78
N GLN A 26 0.78 18.28 -5.55
CA GLN A 26 -0.04 19.00 -6.52
C GLN A 26 0.53 20.38 -6.89
N TYR A 27 1.39 20.94 -6.03
CA TYR A 27 2.01 22.27 -6.23
C TYR A 27 3.45 22.16 -6.77
N ILE A 28 3.88 20.97 -7.24
CA ILE A 28 5.25 20.74 -7.71
C ILE A 28 5.56 21.60 -8.94
N THR A 29 6.75 22.18 -8.97
CA THR A 29 7.23 23.01 -10.08
C THR A 29 8.60 22.50 -10.56
N PRO A 30 9.04 22.86 -11.79
CA PRO A 30 10.39 22.51 -12.27
C PRO A 30 11.51 23.04 -11.35
N ALA A 31 11.27 24.18 -10.68
CA ALA A 31 12.22 24.75 -9.72
C ALA A 31 12.39 23.85 -8.47
N ASP A 32 11.31 23.18 -8.03
CA ASP A 32 11.37 22.25 -6.91
C ASP A 32 12.19 21.01 -7.28
N LEU A 33 12.06 20.51 -8.51
CA LEU A 33 12.87 19.39 -9.03
C LEU A 33 14.36 19.75 -9.10
N LYS A 34 14.69 20.98 -9.55
CA LYS A 34 16.06 21.47 -9.53
C LYS A 34 16.62 21.54 -8.10
N SER A 35 15.82 22.03 -7.16
CA SER A 35 16.21 22.12 -5.75
C SER A 35 16.37 20.73 -5.10
N PHE A 36 15.66 19.71 -5.60
CA PHE A 36 15.79 18.32 -5.19
C PHE A 36 17.08 17.67 -5.70
N GLY A 37 17.67 18.22 -6.76
CA GLY A 37 18.94 17.73 -7.30
C GLY A 37 18.89 17.19 -8.73
N LEU A 38 17.74 17.31 -9.42
CA LEU A 38 17.66 16.95 -10.82
C LEU A 38 18.42 17.99 -11.67
N ILE A 39 19.21 17.51 -12.64
CA ILE A 39 19.95 18.36 -13.55
C ILE A 39 19.01 19.07 -14.54
N PRO A 40 19.30 20.34 -14.90
CA PRO A 40 18.43 21.14 -15.77
C PRO A 40 18.12 20.49 -17.12
N GLU A 41 19.05 19.74 -17.69
CA GLU A 41 18.91 19.07 -18.98
C GLU A 41 17.80 18.01 -18.96
N ILE A 42 17.67 17.26 -17.84
CA ILE A 42 16.59 16.28 -17.67
C ILE A 42 15.27 17.00 -17.47
N ILE A 43 15.24 18.06 -16.64
CA ILE A 43 14.04 18.83 -16.39
C ILE A 43 13.51 19.45 -17.70
N GLY A 44 14.38 19.96 -18.55
CA GLY A 44 14.03 20.52 -19.85
C GLY A 44 13.43 19.50 -20.84
N ARG A 45 13.70 18.21 -20.65
CA ARG A 45 13.14 17.11 -21.45
C ARG A 45 11.84 16.53 -20.89
N LEU A 46 11.41 16.96 -19.69
CA LEU A 46 10.14 16.57 -19.07
C LEU A 46 9.08 17.63 -19.40
N PRO A 47 8.29 17.46 -20.47
CA PRO A 47 7.35 18.50 -20.93
C PRO A 47 6.17 18.68 -19.98
N ILE A 48 5.86 17.64 -19.19
CA ILE A 48 4.70 17.62 -18.28
C ILE A 48 5.13 17.10 -16.93
N LEU A 49 4.77 17.84 -15.88
CA LEU A 49 4.86 17.40 -14.49
C LEU A 49 3.46 17.01 -14.01
N THR A 50 3.36 15.86 -13.42
CA THR A 50 2.13 15.39 -12.79
C THR A 50 2.43 14.80 -11.42
N TYR A 51 1.39 14.55 -10.65
CA TYR A 51 1.49 13.94 -9.34
C TYR A 51 0.45 12.83 -9.19
N LEU A 52 0.67 11.95 -8.23
CA LEU A 52 -0.26 10.92 -7.85
C LEU A 52 -0.85 11.28 -6.48
N GLU A 53 -2.15 11.12 -6.36
CA GLU A 53 -2.82 11.25 -5.08
C GLU A 53 -2.54 10.02 -4.19
N PRO A 54 -2.44 10.21 -2.86
CA PRO A 54 -2.35 9.08 -1.95
C PRO A 54 -3.63 8.24 -2.05
N LEU A 55 -3.45 6.92 -2.01
CA LEU A 55 -4.58 5.99 -2.05
C LEU A 55 -5.34 6.05 -0.72
N ASP A 56 -6.65 6.17 -0.81
CA ASP A 56 -7.55 6.04 0.32
C ASP A 56 -7.83 4.57 0.66
N ARG A 57 -8.54 4.32 1.77
CA ARG A 57 -8.91 2.98 2.24
C ARG A 57 -9.74 2.22 1.21
N ASP A 58 -10.70 2.90 0.59
CA ASP A 58 -11.61 2.29 -0.38
C ASP A 58 -10.89 1.91 -1.68
N ALA A 59 -9.95 2.76 -2.14
CA ALA A 59 -9.12 2.42 -3.30
C ALA A 59 -8.22 1.21 -3.02
N LEU A 60 -7.63 1.10 -1.83
CA LEU A 60 -6.83 -0.07 -1.44
C LEU A 60 -7.67 -1.36 -1.41
N LEU A 61 -8.90 -1.29 -0.87
CA LEU A 61 -9.82 -2.41 -0.85
C LEU A 61 -10.19 -2.87 -2.27
N LYS A 62 -10.49 -1.91 -3.15
CA LYS A 62 -10.76 -2.20 -4.57
C LYS A 62 -9.57 -2.83 -5.26
N ILE A 63 -8.36 -2.31 -5.06
CA ILE A 63 -7.12 -2.87 -5.63
C ILE A 63 -6.92 -4.31 -5.19
N LEU A 64 -7.28 -4.65 -3.95
CA LEU A 64 -7.13 -5.99 -3.40
C LEU A 64 -8.08 -7.00 -4.04
N THR A 65 -9.30 -6.58 -4.43
CA THR A 65 -10.42 -7.49 -4.79
C THR A 65 -10.92 -7.37 -6.22
N GLU A 66 -11.05 -6.15 -6.78
CA GLU A 66 -11.78 -5.93 -8.04
C GLU A 66 -11.01 -6.33 -9.31
N PRO A 67 -9.71 -6.04 -9.48
CA PRO A 67 -9.01 -6.31 -10.73
C PRO A 67 -9.12 -7.77 -11.16
N LYS A 68 -9.09 -8.01 -12.48
CA LYS A 68 -9.10 -9.37 -13.04
C LYS A 68 -7.96 -10.24 -12.47
N ASN A 69 -6.81 -9.61 -12.22
CA ASN A 69 -5.63 -10.23 -11.62
C ASN A 69 -5.34 -9.62 -10.24
N SER A 70 -6.37 -9.51 -9.39
CA SER A 70 -6.20 -9.03 -8.02
C SER A 70 -5.36 -10.01 -7.21
N ILE A 71 -4.73 -9.50 -6.15
CA ILE A 71 -3.86 -10.31 -5.29
C ILE A 71 -4.61 -11.53 -4.76
N ILE A 72 -5.83 -11.35 -4.26
CA ILE A 72 -6.66 -12.45 -3.73
C ILE A 72 -6.92 -13.52 -4.80
N LYS A 73 -7.36 -13.11 -6.01
CA LYS A 73 -7.64 -14.05 -7.11
C LYS A 73 -6.40 -14.82 -7.57
N GLN A 74 -5.20 -14.24 -7.43
CA GLN A 74 -3.95 -14.96 -7.69
C GLN A 74 -3.77 -16.11 -6.71
N TYR A 75 -4.01 -15.88 -5.41
CA TYR A 75 -3.93 -16.94 -4.40
C TYR A 75 -5.03 -17.98 -4.57
N GLU A 76 -6.28 -17.56 -4.84
CA GLU A 76 -7.37 -18.49 -5.17
C GLU A 76 -6.97 -19.42 -6.32
N LYS A 77 -6.37 -18.87 -7.38
CA LYS A 77 -5.94 -19.64 -8.53
C LYS A 77 -4.78 -20.58 -8.24
N TRP A 78 -3.82 -20.17 -7.40
CA TRP A 78 -2.71 -21.05 -7.00
C TRP A 78 -3.20 -22.23 -6.18
N PHE A 79 -4.07 -22.02 -5.21
CA PHE A 79 -4.64 -23.10 -4.41
C PHE A 79 -5.55 -24.00 -5.23
N GLU A 80 -6.29 -23.46 -6.21
CA GLU A 80 -7.09 -24.26 -7.14
C GLU A 80 -6.22 -25.24 -7.96
N ILE A 81 -5.01 -24.84 -8.36
CA ILE A 81 -4.07 -25.71 -9.07
C ILE A 81 -3.65 -26.91 -8.18
N ASP A 82 -3.50 -26.67 -6.88
CA ASP A 82 -3.19 -27.69 -5.89
C ASP A 82 -4.42 -28.50 -5.45
N GLY A 83 -5.60 -28.22 -6.04
CA GLY A 83 -6.86 -28.90 -5.74
C GLY A 83 -7.50 -28.48 -4.41
N VAL A 84 -7.15 -27.30 -3.91
CA VAL A 84 -7.64 -26.72 -2.65
C VAL A 84 -8.52 -25.51 -2.93
N GLU A 85 -9.71 -25.52 -2.37
CA GLU A 85 -10.62 -24.36 -2.40
C GLU A 85 -10.31 -23.41 -1.24
N ILE A 86 -9.92 -22.16 -1.58
CA ILE A 86 -9.66 -21.14 -0.57
C ILE A 86 -10.78 -20.11 -0.54
N THR A 87 -11.18 -19.70 0.66
CA THR A 87 -12.19 -18.65 0.88
C THR A 87 -11.69 -17.65 1.91
N PHE A 88 -11.95 -16.38 1.68
CA PHE A 88 -11.58 -15.28 2.57
C PHE A 88 -12.82 -14.58 3.12
N ASP A 89 -12.84 -14.31 4.41
CA ASP A 89 -13.86 -13.48 5.02
C ASP A 89 -13.67 -12.00 4.63
N LYS A 90 -14.77 -11.24 4.61
CA LYS A 90 -14.70 -9.79 4.31
C LYS A 90 -13.83 -9.04 5.31
N ASP A 91 -13.86 -9.43 6.57
CA ASP A 91 -13.09 -8.81 7.64
C ASP A 91 -11.57 -8.98 7.44
N VAL A 92 -11.13 -10.02 6.70
CA VAL A 92 -9.72 -10.22 6.33
C VAL A 92 -9.25 -9.13 5.38
N TYR A 93 -10.08 -8.75 4.40
CA TYR A 93 -9.73 -7.69 3.47
C TYR A 93 -9.56 -6.35 4.18
N GLU A 94 -10.47 -6.04 5.12
CA GLU A 94 -10.38 -4.84 5.93
C GLU A 94 -9.12 -4.83 6.79
N TYR A 95 -8.80 -5.95 7.42
CA TYR A 95 -7.59 -6.11 8.22
C TYR A 95 -6.31 -5.87 7.40
N ILE A 96 -6.22 -6.46 6.19
CA ILE A 96 -5.07 -6.29 5.28
C ILE A 96 -4.90 -4.82 4.90
N VAL A 97 -6.00 -4.14 4.56
CA VAL A 97 -5.99 -2.72 4.18
C VAL A 97 -5.60 -1.84 5.36
N ASP A 98 -6.14 -2.08 6.55
CA ASP A 98 -5.83 -1.31 7.75
C ASP A 98 -4.34 -1.45 8.13
N LYS A 99 -3.78 -2.66 8.01
CA LYS A 99 -2.34 -2.88 8.20
C LYS A 99 -1.48 -2.19 7.13
N ALA A 100 -1.91 -2.16 5.87
CA ALA A 100 -1.20 -1.44 4.82
C ALA A 100 -1.16 0.07 5.07
N ILE A 101 -2.23 0.64 5.62
CA ILE A 101 -2.31 2.06 6.02
C ILE A 101 -1.42 2.32 7.25
N GLU A 102 -1.52 1.48 8.28
CA GLU A 102 -0.74 1.58 9.52
C GLU A 102 0.77 1.63 9.23
N PHE A 103 1.25 0.74 8.36
CA PHE A 103 2.65 0.69 7.95
C PHE A 103 3.03 1.67 6.83
N LYS A 104 2.09 2.47 6.32
CA LYS A 104 2.30 3.44 5.22
C LYS A 104 2.88 2.81 3.95
N LEU A 105 2.55 1.57 3.67
CA LEU A 105 3.11 0.81 2.57
C LEU A 105 2.39 1.05 1.24
N GLY A 106 1.17 1.61 1.27
CA GLY A 106 0.33 1.78 0.08
C GLY A 106 -0.02 0.46 -0.61
N ALA A 107 -0.35 0.51 -1.90
CA ALA A 107 -0.79 -0.68 -2.66
C ALA A 107 0.28 -1.80 -2.72
N ARG A 108 1.56 -1.47 -2.72
CA ARG A 108 2.65 -2.48 -2.74
C ARG A 108 2.68 -3.31 -1.46
N GLY A 109 2.33 -2.69 -0.33
CA GLY A 109 2.27 -3.38 0.95
C GLY A 109 1.16 -4.41 1.06
N LEU A 110 0.07 -4.27 0.29
CA LEU A 110 -1.00 -5.26 0.27
C LEU A 110 -0.46 -6.66 -0.09
N ARG A 111 0.40 -6.74 -1.12
CA ARG A 111 1.01 -8.01 -1.52
C ARG A 111 1.85 -8.63 -0.41
N SER A 112 2.73 -7.84 0.21
CA SER A 112 3.61 -8.33 1.29
C SER A 112 2.83 -8.80 2.51
N ILE A 113 1.72 -8.13 2.84
CA ILE A 113 0.86 -8.52 3.96
C ILE A 113 0.14 -9.84 3.64
N VAL A 114 -0.46 -9.96 2.45
CA VAL A 114 -1.13 -11.21 2.03
C VAL A 114 -0.13 -12.36 1.98
N GLU A 115 1.07 -12.13 1.44
CA GLU A 115 2.15 -13.13 1.40
C GLU A 115 2.52 -13.59 2.81
N ALA A 116 2.71 -12.67 3.75
CA ALA A 116 3.01 -13.01 5.14
C ALA A 116 1.92 -13.85 5.83
N ILE A 117 0.65 -13.63 5.47
CA ILE A 117 -0.48 -14.42 5.98
C ILE A 117 -0.51 -15.81 5.36
N MET A 118 -0.21 -15.92 4.06
CA MET A 118 -0.45 -17.12 3.26
C MET A 118 0.76 -18.04 3.12
N ILE A 119 1.98 -17.60 3.42
CA ILE A 119 3.21 -18.35 3.18
C ILE A 119 3.20 -19.73 3.85
N ASP A 120 2.74 -19.81 5.09
CA ASP A 120 2.64 -21.08 5.82
C ASP A 120 1.60 -22.02 5.19
N ALA A 121 0.48 -21.48 4.73
CA ALA A 121 -0.56 -22.24 4.06
C ALA A 121 -0.07 -22.81 2.74
N MET A 122 0.62 -21.99 1.94
CA MET A 122 1.20 -22.41 0.66
C MET A 122 2.22 -23.54 0.83
N PHE A 123 2.97 -23.52 1.94
CA PHE A 123 3.97 -24.58 2.20
C PHE A 123 3.35 -25.87 2.74
N ASN A 124 2.38 -25.78 3.66
CA ASN A 124 1.87 -26.95 4.37
C ASN A 124 0.71 -27.65 3.65
N ILE A 125 -0.22 -26.91 3.05
CA ILE A 125 -1.45 -27.45 2.49
C ILE A 125 -1.22 -28.47 1.36
N PRO A 126 -0.26 -28.28 0.42
CA PRO A 126 0.01 -29.30 -0.60
C PRO A 126 0.46 -30.66 -0.03
N SER A 127 0.98 -30.66 1.21
CA SER A 127 1.41 -31.89 1.91
C SER A 127 0.31 -32.44 2.84
N GLU A 128 -0.77 -31.73 3.02
CA GLU A 128 -1.92 -32.11 3.84
C GLU A 128 -3.10 -32.47 2.92
N ASP A 129 -3.83 -33.54 3.22
CA ASP A 129 -5.04 -33.94 2.46
C ASP A 129 -6.25 -32.99 2.67
N LYS A 130 -5.97 -31.70 2.87
CA LYS A 130 -6.98 -30.67 3.04
C LYS A 130 -7.43 -30.13 1.69
N LYS A 131 -8.75 -30.23 1.44
CA LYS A 131 -9.36 -29.74 0.19
C LYS A 131 -9.93 -28.34 0.30
N GLN A 132 -10.02 -27.79 1.50
CA GLN A 132 -10.59 -26.46 1.75
C GLN A 132 -9.79 -25.70 2.80
N LEU A 133 -9.58 -24.42 2.55
CA LEU A 133 -8.98 -23.49 3.50
C LEU A 133 -9.89 -22.26 3.65
N HIS A 134 -10.35 -22.01 4.87
CA HIS A 134 -11.10 -20.82 5.21
C HIS A 134 -10.21 -19.85 5.98
N VAL A 135 -9.93 -18.68 5.39
CA VAL A 135 -9.10 -17.63 5.99
C VAL A 135 -10.00 -16.66 6.73
N THR A 136 -9.96 -16.75 8.05
CA THR A 136 -10.65 -15.84 8.97
C THR A 136 -9.73 -14.71 9.39
N ARG A 137 -10.31 -13.66 9.98
CA ARG A 137 -9.54 -12.55 10.54
C ARG A 137 -8.55 -13.02 11.61
N GLU A 138 -8.98 -13.89 12.52
CA GLU A 138 -8.12 -14.45 13.57
C GLU A 138 -6.92 -15.22 12.97
N TYR A 139 -7.15 -16.00 11.92
CA TYR A 139 -6.09 -16.67 11.19
C TYR A 139 -5.08 -15.67 10.63
N ALA A 140 -5.56 -14.61 9.98
CA ALA A 140 -4.72 -13.58 9.37
C ALA A 140 -3.88 -12.83 10.43
N GLU A 141 -4.47 -12.45 11.56
CA GLU A 141 -3.80 -11.80 12.68
C GLU A 141 -2.67 -12.69 13.23
N ASN A 142 -2.98 -13.94 13.56
CA ASN A 142 -2.01 -14.90 14.11
C ASN A 142 -0.81 -15.15 13.18
N LYS A 143 -1.06 -15.26 11.87
CA LYS A 143 0.00 -15.51 10.88
C LYS A 143 0.88 -14.29 10.65
N PHE A 144 0.25 -13.13 10.53
CA PHE A 144 0.96 -11.87 10.33
C PHE A 144 1.86 -11.50 11.52
N GLU A 145 1.37 -11.67 12.75
CA GLU A 145 2.15 -11.40 13.96
C GLU A 145 3.35 -12.34 14.10
N LYS A 146 3.19 -13.63 13.81
CA LYS A 146 4.30 -14.59 13.81
C LYS A 146 5.39 -14.23 12.82
N THR A 147 5.02 -13.80 11.63
CA THR A 147 5.98 -13.40 10.59
C THR A 147 6.74 -12.13 11.00
N ASN A 148 6.06 -11.12 11.57
CA ASN A 148 6.69 -9.89 12.05
C ASN A 148 7.65 -10.13 13.22
N THR A 149 7.32 -11.00 14.16
CA THR A 149 8.22 -11.34 15.28
C THR A 149 9.48 -12.06 14.83
N HIS A 150 9.45 -12.77 13.72
CA HIS A 150 10.65 -13.40 13.14
C HIS A 150 11.60 -12.36 12.52
N HIS A 151 11.09 -11.37 11.81
CA HIS A 151 11.91 -10.30 11.23
C HIS A 151 12.55 -9.38 12.28
N LEU A 152 11.88 -9.12 13.40
CA LEU A 152 12.41 -8.32 14.50
C LEU A 152 13.49 -9.03 15.34
N ARG A 153 13.63 -10.35 15.23
CA ARG A 153 14.69 -11.12 15.93
C ARG A 153 15.99 -11.26 15.15
N ILE A 154 16.01 -10.82 13.89
CA ILE A 154 17.18 -10.93 12.98
C ILE A 154 17.88 -9.56 12.80
N ALA A 155 17.31 -8.47 13.32
CA ALA A 155 17.90 -7.14 13.37
C ALA A 155 18.44 -6.83 14.76
#